data_81a8efab2aacc103d07546a13e19d344
#
_entry.id   81a8efab2aacc103d07546a13e19d344
#
_cell.length_a   1.000
_cell.length_b   1.000
_cell.length_c   1.000
_cell.angle_alpha   90.00
_cell.angle_beta   90.00
_cell.angle_gamma   90.00
#
_symmetry.space_group_name_H-M   'P 1'
#
loop_
_entity.id
_entity.type
_entity.pdbx_description
1 polymer ?
#
loop_
_entity_poly.entity_id
_entity_poly.type
_entity_poly.pdbx_seq_one_letter_code
_entity_poly.pdbx_strand_id
1 'polypeptide(L)'
;MMRQQFRDSFRKLFFLCLSVFLVVLPVEKVFCASAGMVNGLPDLTVLVEKVGPAVVNVRTVEKIQARRSPAYEMDENFQEYLFRFFGVPRPDSPQAQSRQKEQIRRGLGSGFIITPDGYILTNHHVIDNADEVFVRLTDNREFKAKVIGSDKRTDVALLKIDGNALPYLKTGKSSSIKAGEWVLAIGSPFALENTVTAGIVSAKARDTGDYLPLIQTDVAVNPGNSGGPLINMAGEAIGINSQIYSRSGGYMGISFAIPIDEALRVTEQLKKNGKVTRGQIGIQVGEITDETAAALNLPSKQGALVVRVESGSSAEKAGLEAGDIILKFNDQVIDKISELPRLVGDTSPGSKVRLSVWRKGKTISLPVTVSTMNTETQASKLSKADTGKGTDVSSRVLGLTVSDLDAAQKKHYGVKQGVLVTGSENPAAASGIRKGDVILRINNVDIASQSDFQRLVSKIDGKKVVVLLRLRNDMISYVAVHPANVK
;
A
#
# COMPACT_ATOMS: atom_id res chain seq x y z
N MET A 1 76.14 14.12 40.99
CA MET A 1 75.94 12.76 40.42
C MET A 1 74.69 12.02 40.96
N MET A 2 74.19 12.25 42.15
CA MET A 2 73.06 11.54 42.76
C MET A 2 71.66 11.95 42.21
N ARG A 3 71.44 13.15 41.64
CA ARG A 3 70.14 13.60 41.10
C ARG A 3 69.77 13.05 39.71
N GLN A 4 70.77 12.57 38.98
CA GLN A 4 70.52 12.03 37.63
C GLN A 4 70.12 10.54 37.67
N GLN A 5 70.65 9.76 38.59
CA GLN A 5 70.29 8.37 38.79
C GLN A 5 68.84 8.19 39.31
N PHE A 6 68.36 9.14 40.11
CA PHE A 6 66.98 9.10 40.64
C PHE A 6 65.91 9.35 39.54
N ARG A 7 66.24 10.20 38.60
CA ARG A 7 65.35 10.53 37.43
C ARG A 7 65.26 9.38 36.44
N ASP A 8 66.30 8.64 36.22
CA ASP A 8 66.30 7.53 35.26
C ASP A 8 65.65 6.28 35.85
N SER A 9 65.71 6.06 37.15
CA SER A 9 64.97 5.00 37.83
C SER A 9 63.44 5.27 37.86
N PHE A 10 63.03 6.53 38.03
CA PHE A 10 61.65 6.93 38.04
C PHE A 10 61.02 6.84 36.62
N ARG A 11 61.80 7.16 35.60
CA ARG A 11 61.38 6.99 34.20
C ARG A 11 61.20 5.52 33.80
N LYS A 12 62.09 4.64 34.22
CA LYS A 12 61.99 3.20 33.98
C LYS A 12 60.81 2.58 34.71
N LEU A 13 60.51 3.02 35.92
CA LEU A 13 59.36 2.55 36.70
C LEU A 13 58.04 3.05 36.11
N PHE A 14 58.00 4.31 35.59
CA PHE A 14 56.82 4.85 34.95
C PHE A 14 56.51 4.20 33.60
N PHE A 15 57.51 3.85 32.80
CA PHE A 15 57.32 3.09 31.57
C PHE A 15 56.95 1.63 31.82
N LEU A 16 57.40 1.02 32.92
CA LEU A 16 57.05 -0.36 33.31
C LEU A 16 55.59 -0.41 33.81
N CYS A 17 55.11 0.57 34.54
CA CYS A 17 53.71 0.67 34.96
C CYS A 17 52.76 1.01 33.80
N LEU A 18 53.21 1.80 32.80
CA LEU A 18 52.41 2.14 31.63
C LEU A 18 52.26 0.94 30.69
N SER A 19 53.26 0.05 30.58
CA SER A 19 53.20 -1.16 29.77
C SER A 19 52.35 -2.29 30.39
N VAL A 20 52.19 -2.31 31.74
CA VAL A 20 51.32 -3.27 32.44
C VAL A 20 49.86 -2.83 32.43
N PHE A 21 49.58 -1.51 32.33
CA PHE A 21 48.20 -1.00 32.24
C PHE A 21 47.55 -1.16 30.83
N LEU A 22 48.38 -1.41 29.79
CA LEU A 22 47.90 -1.60 28.41
C LEU A 22 47.46 -3.04 28.07
N VAL A 23 47.62 -3.99 29.00
CA VAL A 23 47.33 -5.43 28.74
C VAL A 23 46.06 -5.95 29.41
N VAL A 24 45.35 -5.12 30.20
CA VAL A 24 44.08 -5.54 30.84
C VAL A 24 42.97 -4.58 30.52
N LEU A 25 42.72 -4.36 29.20
CA LEU A 25 41.39 -4.01 28.76
C LEU A 25 40.65 -5.34 28.55
N PRO A 26 39.51 -5.58 29.18
CA PRO A 26 38.67 -6.71 28.81
C PRO A 26 38.27 -6.45 27.36
N VAL A 27 38.80 -7.26 26.45
CA VAL A 27 38.22 -7.42 25.13
C VAL A 27 36.86 -8.03 25.40
N GLU A 28 35.85 -7.16 25.59
CA GLU A 28 34.51 -7.61 25.43
C GLU A 28 34.44 -8.16 24.00
N LYS A 29 34.45 -9.48 23.92
CA LYS A 29 34.08 -10.17 22.69
C LYS A 29 32.67 -9.71 22.39
N VAL A 30 32.56 -8.72 21.51
CA VAL A 30 31.33 -8.49 20.78
C VAL A 30 31.10 -9.79 20.02
N PHE A 31 30.37 -10.69 20.64
CA PHE A 31 29.76 -11.84 19.99
C PHE A 31 28.75 -11.24 18.99
N CYS A 32 29.24 -10.80 17.85
CA CYS A 32 28.43 -10.78 16.66
C CYS A 32 28.13 -12.25 16.41
N ALA A 33 26.98 -12.74 16.88
CA ALA A 33 26.47 -14.04 16.51
C ALA A 33 26.11 -13.97 15.03
N SER A 34 27.13 -14.07 14.18
CA SER A 34 26.91 -14.45 12.79
C SER A 34 26.34 -15.87 12.86
N ALA A 35 25.15 -16.07 12.27
CA ALA A 35 24.63 -17.43 12.08
C ALA A 35 25.73 -18.32 11.54
N GLY A 36 26.06 -19.40 12.27
CA GLY A 36 27.11 -20.33 11.89
C GLY A 36 26.80 -20.85 10.49
N MET A 37 27.82 -20.97 9.66
CA MET A 37 27.67 -21.62 8.35
C MET A 37 27.93 -23.11 8.52
N VAL A 38 26.96 -23.95 8.17
CA VAL A 38 27.12 -25.40 8.10
C VAL A 38 27.15 -25.78 6.61
N ASN A 39 28.28 -26.27 6.14
CA ASN A 39 28.48 -26.64 4.70
C ASN A 39 28.18 -25.51 3.70
N GLY A 40 28.45 -24.26 4.06
CA GLY A 40 28.20 -23.09 3.19
C GLY A 40 26.77 -22.56 3.22
N LEU A 41 25.87 -23.18 3.98
CA LEU A 41 24.50 -22.72 4.20
C LEU A 41 24.36 -22.12 5.62
N PRO A 42 23.46 -21.14 5.83
CA PRO A 42 23.20 -20.60 7.16
C PRO A 42 22.59 -21.66 8.08
N ASP A 43 23.16 -21.82 9.28
CA ASP A 43 22.52 -22.60 10.33
C ASP A 43 21.41 -21.78 10.99
N LEU A 44 20.17 -22.20 10.77
CA LEU A 44 18.97 -21.51 11.24
C LEU A 44 18.49 -22.01 12.61
N THR A 45 19.02 -23.13 13.11
CA THR A 45 18.53 -23.79 14.34
C THR A 45 18.67 -22.90 15.55
N VAL A 46 19.87 -22.36 15.80
CA VAL A 46 20.14 -21.44 16.92
C VAL A 46 19.29 -20.19 16.84
N LEU A 47 19.05 -19.68 15.61
CA LEU A 47 18.22 -18.51 15.39
C LEU A 47 16.76 -18.80 15.77
N VAL A 48 16.22 -19.93 15.31
CA VAL A 48 14.85 -20.35 15.60
C VAL A 48 14.63 -20.60 17.09
N GLU A 49 15.56 -21.27 17.77
CA GLU A 49 15.50 -21.48 19.23
C GLU A 49 15.44 -20.15 19.99
N LYS A 50 16.19 -19.14 19.55
CA LYS A 50 16.24 -17.82 20.19
C LYS A 50 14.95 -17.01 19.97
N VAL A 51 14.39 -17.02 18.77
CA VAL A 51 13.27 -16.13 18.40
C VAL A 51 11.91 -16.82 18.55
N GLY A 52 11.86 -18.13 18.44
CA GLY A 52 10.65 -18.95 18.49
C GLY A 52 9.74 -18.69 19.69
N PRO A 53 10.30 -18.58 20.92
CA PRO A 53 9.47 -18.31 22.11
C PRO A 53 8.62 -17.04 22.06
N ALA A 54 9.00 -16.07 21.24
CA ALA A 54 8.26 -14.81 21.08
C ALA A 54 7.15 -14.89 20.02
N VAL A 55 7.10 -15.97 19.22
CA VAL A 55 6.03 -16.22 18.26
C VAL A 55 4.87 -16.92 18.96
N VAL A 56 3.66 -16.46 18.69
CA VAL A 56 2.47 -16.91 19.40
C VAL A 56 1.39 -17.36 18.43
N ASN A 57 0.57 -18.29 18.88
CA ASN A 57 -0.68 -18.64 18.20
C ASN A 57 -1.76 -17.63 18.59
N VAL A 58 -2.51 -17.15 17.59
CA VAL A 58 -3.66 -16.26 17.77
C VAL A 58 -4.91 -17.01 17.37
N ARG A 59 -5.79 -17.24 18.34
CA ARG A 59 -7.08 -17.89 18.16
C ARG A 59 -8.20 -16.89 18.40
N THR A 60 -9.17 -16.87 17.49
CA THR A 60 -10.35 -16.00 17.58
C THR A 60 -11.62 -16.81 17.77
N VAL A 61 -12.60 -16.20 18.42
CA VAL A 61 -13.94 -16.75 18.64
C VAL A 61 -14.94 -15.69 18.18
N GLU A 62 -15.78 -16.03 17.22
CA GLU A 62 -16.91 -15.24 16.75
C GLU A 62 -18.22 -15.94 17.17
N LYS A 63 -19.09 -15.24 17.88
CA LYS A 63 -20.41 -15.71 18.28
C LYS A 63 -21.44 -15.25 17.26
N ILE A 64 -21.82 -16.12 16.34
CA ILE A 64 -22.80 -15.80 15.32
C ILE A 64 -24.20 -15.86 15.95
N GLN A 65 -24.80 -14.70 16.25
CA GLN A 65 -26.22 -14.61 16.48
C GLN A 65 -26.94 -14.76 15.14
N ALA A 66 -27.93 -15.65 15.07
CA ALA A 66 -28.71 -15.95 13.86
C ALA A 66 -29.54 -14.71 13.42
N ARG A 67 -28.89 -13.67 12.92
CA ARG A 67 -29.51 -12.61 12.12
C ARG A 67 -29.26 -12.94 10.65
N ARG A 68 -30.36 -13.01 9.87
CA ARG A 68 -30.29 -13.07 8.41
C ARG A 68 -29.50 -11.83 7.92
N SER A 69 -28.22 -12.01 7.71
CA SER A 69 -27.40 -11.04 6.99
C SER A 69 -27.45 -11.36 5.49
N PRO A 70 -27.56 -10.35 4.61
CA PRO A 70 -27.38 -10.58 3.18
C PRO A 70 -26.00 -11.21 2.97
N ALA A 71 -25.95 -12.28 2.18
CA ALA A 71 -24.70 -12.91 1.81
C ALA A 71 -23.78 -11.87 1.17
N TYR A 72 -22.67 -11.57 1.82
CA TYR A 72 -21.55 -10.90 1.16
C TYR A 72 -21.07 -11.86 0.08
N GLU A 73 -21.03 -11.38 -1.16
CA GLU A 73 -20.34 -12.03 -2.27
C GLU A 73 -18.83 -12.03 -1.95
N MET A 74 -18.41 -13.03 -1.17
CA MET A 74 -16.99 -13.33 -1.04
C MET A 74 -16.57 -14.09 -2.31
N ASP A 75 -15.40 -13.74 -2.86
CA ASP A 75 -14.80 -14.44 -3.99
C ASP A 75 -14.86 -15.96 -3.79
N GLU A 76 -15.39 -16.69 -4.78
CA GLU A 76 -15.57 -18.15 -4.73
C GLU A 76 -14.27 -18.88 -4.36
N ASN A 77 -13.12 -18.37 -4.81
CA ASN A 77 -11.80 -18.92 -4.50
C ASN A 77 -11.44 -18.77 -3.02
N PHE A 78 -11.84 -17.66 -2.38
CA PHE A 78 -11.61 -17.44 -0.96
C PHE A 78 -12.55 -18.30 -0.11
N GLN A 79 -13.80 -18.52 -0.54
CA GLN A 79 -14.74 -19.45 0.11
C GLN A 79 -14.25 -20.90 -0.01
N GLU A 80 -13.75 -21.33 -1.19
CA GLU A 80 -13.13 -22.63 -1.39
C GLU A 80 -11.92 -22.83 -0.48
N TYR A 81 -11.08 -21.81 -0.35
CA TYR A 81 -9.94 -21.79 0.55
C TYR A 81 -10.34 -21.95 2.01
N LEU A 82 -11.34 -21.20 2.49
CA LEU A 82 -11.85 -21.30 3.85
C LEU A 82 -12.48 -22.68 4.12
N PHE A 83 -13.23 -23.23 3.18
CA PHE A 83 -13.80 -24.57 3.31
C PHE A 83 -12.71 -25.65 3.37
N ARG A 84 -11.74 -25.60 2.46
CA ARG A 84 -10.71 -26.62 2.29
C ARG A 84 -9.68 -26.64 3.42
N PHE A 85 -9.36 -25.50 3.97
CA PHE A 85 -8.30 -25.36 4.99
C PHE A 85 -8.81 -25.11 6.41
N PHE A 86 -9.99 -24.51 6.56
CA PHE A 86 -10.55 -24.19 7.88
C PHE A 86 -11.86 -24.95 8.18
N GLY A 87 -12.34 -25.78 7.26
CA GLY A 87 -13.59 -26.52 7.45
C GLY A 87 -14.85 -25.65 7.58
N VAL A 88 -14.79 -24.40 7.11
CA VAL A 88 -15.94 -23.47 7.13
C VAL A 88 -16.96 -23.97 6.12
N PRO A 89 -18.18 -24.38 6.52
CA PRO A 89 -19.18 -24.92 5.60
C PRO A 89 -19.57 -23.91 4.53
N ARG A 90 -19.73 -24.37 3.28
CA ARG A 90 -20.33 -23.57 2.21
C ARG A 90 -21.77 -23.20 2.56
N PRO A 91 -22.23 -21.98 2.25
CA PRO A 91 -23.59 -21.54 2.54
C PRO A 91 -24.67 -22.44 1.94
N ASP A 92 -24.39 -23.14 0.85
CA ASP A 92 -25.34 -23.95 0.08
C ASP A 92 -25.26 -25.46 0.39
N SER A 93 -24.49 -25.91 1.38
CA SER A 93 -24.43 -27.32 1.73
C SER A 93 -25.69 -27.75 2.52
N PRO A 94 -26.31 -28.93 2.23
CA PRO A 94 -27.50 -29.40 2.93
C PRO A 94 -27.35 -29.57 4.44
N GLN A 95 -26.13 -29.61 4.95
CA GLN A 95 -25.82 -29.70 6.37
C GLN A 95 -25.95 -28.37 7.13
N ALA A 96 -26.06 -27.23 6.43
CA ALA A 96 -26.21 -25.91 7.04
C ALA A 96 -27.63 -25.62 7.57
N GLN A 97 -28.61 -26.45 7.22
CA GLN A 97 -30.03 -26.22 7.56
C GLN A 97 -30.53 -26.85 8.86
N SER A 98 -29.75 -27.67 9.52
CA SER A 98 -30.22 -28.34 10.74
C SER A 98 -29.29 -28.08 11.93
N ARG A 99 -29.39 -26.91 12.56
CA ARG A 99 -29.22 -26.71 14.01
C ARG A 99 -29.22 -25.22 14.34
N GLN A 100 -30.30 -24.72 14.93
CA GLN A 100 -30.32 -23.48 15.73
C GLN A 100 -29.45 -23.65 17.00
N LYS A 101 -28.13 -23.71 16.85
CA LYS A 101 -27.17 -23.57 17.93
C LYS A 101 -26.25 -22.41 17.55
N GLU A 102 -25.92 -21.54 18.52
CA GLU A 102 -24.87 -20.56 18.37
C GLU A 102 -23.69 -21.18 17.63
N GLN A 103 -23.47 -20.77 16.40
CA GLN A 103 -22.33 -21.25 15.63
C GLN A 103 -21.11 -20.44 16.08
N ILE A 104 -20.19 -21.10 16.76
CA ILE A 104 -18.91 -20.51 17.14
C ILE A 104 -17.95 -20.74 15.97
N ARG A 105 -17.61 -19.67 15.25
CA ARG A 105 -16.50 -19.68 14.29
C ARG A 105 -15.19 -19.49 15.04
N ARG A 106 -14.18 -20.27 14.68
CA ARG A 106 -12.83 -20.17 15.22
C ARG A 106 -11.88 -19.82 14.10
N GLY A 107 -11.25 -18.66 14.19
CA GLY A 107 -10.14 -18.29 13.33
C GLY A 107 -8.80 -18.67 13.96
N LEU A 108 -7.81 -18.94 13.12
CA LEU A 108 -6.46 -19.30 13.52
C LEU A 108 -5.45 -18.48 12.72
N GLY A 109 -4.47 -17.92 13.43
CA GLY A 109 -3.34 -17.22 12.86
C GLY A 109 -2.17 -17.21 13.81
N SER A 110 -1.17 -16.43 13.49
CA SER A 110 0.01 -16.21 14.30
C SER A 110 0.14 -14.75 14.71
N GLY A 111 1.00 -14.50 15.66
CA GLY A 111 1.44 -13.19 16.07
C GLY A 111 2.85 -13.25 16.63
N PHE A 112 3.40 -12.14 17.03
CA PHE A 112 4.67 -12.11 17.79
C PHE A 112 4.69 -10.97 18.78
N ILE A 113 5.30 -11.24 19.93
CA ILE A 113 5.43 -10.28 21.02
C ILE A 113 6.57 -9.31 20.67
N ILE A 114 6.31 -8.01 20.78
CA ILE A 114 7.28 -6.95 20.46
C ILE A 114 7.80 -6.20 21.70
N THR A 115 7.20 -6.43 22.85
CA THR A 115 7.62 -5.80 24.13
C THR A 115 7.48 -6.77 25.29
N PRO A 116 8.35 -6.68 26.32
CA PRO A 116 8.33 -7.61 27.45
C PRO A 116 7.08 -7.51 28.33
N ASP A 117 6.30 -6.44 28.19
CA ASP A 117 5.01 -6.22 28.87
C ASP A 117 3.80 -6.77 28.09
N GLY A 118 4.02 -7.38 26.90
CA GLY A 118 3.01 -8.18 26.19
C GLY A 118 2.24 -7.47 25.08
N TYR A 119 2.81 -6.48 24.39
CA TYR A 119 2.26 -6.03 23.12
C TYR A 119 2.61 -7.03 22.00
N ILE A 120 1.61 -7.34 21.16
CA ILE A 120 1.69 -8.34 20.10
C ILE A 120 1.24 -7.74 18.79
N LEU A 121 2.01 -7.98 17.72
CA LEU A 121 1.62 -7.71 16.35
C LEU A 121 1.02 -8.95 15.70
N THR A 122 -0.03 -8.74 14.92
CA THR A 122 -0.66 -9.73 14.05
C THR A 122 -1.34 -9.02 12.88
N ASN A 123 -2.00 -9.75 11.98
CA ASN A 123 -2.78 -9.14 10.91
C ASN A 123 -4.19 -8.75 11.37
N HIS A 124 -4.75 -7.71 10.72
CA HIS A 124 -6.14 -7.32 10.91
C HIS A 124 -7.08 -8.47 10.55
N HIS A 125 -6.88 -9.11 9.38
CA HIS A 125 -7.75 -10.20 8.90
C HIS A 125 -7.77 -11.42 9.85
N VAL A 126 -6.74 -11.64 10.67
CA VAL A 126 -6.69 -12.71 11.68
C VAL A 126 -7.70 -12.45 12.79
N ILE A 127 -7.96 -11.19 13.14
CA ILE A 127 -8.84 -10.80 14.26
C ILE A 127 -10.15 -10.15 13.81
N ASP A 128 -10.38 -10.05 12.50
CA ASP A 128 -11.59 -9.41 11.96
C ASP A 128 -12.85 -10.18 12.42
N ASN A 129 -13.87 -9.43 12.85
CA ASN A 129 -15.13 -9.95 13.41
C ASN A 129 -14.98 -10.83 14.66
N ALA A 130 -13.85 -10.83 15.36
CA ALA A 130 -13.65 -11.60 16.57
C ALA A 130 -14.30 -10.93 17.80
N ASP A 131 -15.19 -11.66 18.51
CA ASP A 131 -15.70 -11.24 19.82
C ASP A 131 -14.66 -11.42 20.92
N GLU A 132 -13.84 -12.47 20.81
CA GLU A 132 -12.78 -12.78 21.76
C GLU A 132 -11.52 -13.24 21.03
N VAL A 133 -10.37 -12.79 21.52
CA VAL A 133 -9.05 -13.16 21.01
C VAL A 133 -8.26 -13.82 22.13
N PHE A 134 -7.68 -14.99 21.85
CA PHE A 134 -6.82 -15.74 22.76
C PHE A 134 -5.44 -15.88 22.13
N VAL A 135 -4.42 -15.72 22.94
CA VAL A 135 -3.02 -15.86 22.55
C VAL A 135 -2.41 -17.00 23.35
N ARG A 136 -1.82 -17.98 22.65
CA ARG A 136 -1.12 -19.09 23.27
C ARG A 136 0.37 -19.04 22.92
N LEU A 137 1.21 -19.11 23.94
CA LEU A 137 2.66 -19.15 23.82
C LEU A 137 3.14 -20.58 23.56
N THR A 138 4.39 -20.72 23.13
CA THR A 138 5.05 -22.03 22.92
C THR A 138 5.20 -22.86 24.19
N ASP A 139 5.25 -22.23 25.37
CA ASP A 139 5.25 -22.88 26.69
C ASP A 139 3.84 -23.28 27.19
N ASN A 140 2.83 -23.22 26.32
CA ASN A 140 1.44 -23.56 26.59
C ASN A 140 0.66 -22.57 27.48
N ARG A 141 1.24 -21.46 27.93
CA ARG A 141 0.46 -20.42 28.60
C ARG A 141 -0.53 -19.80 27.60
N GLU A 142 -1.78 -19.71 28.01
CA GLU A 142 -2.86 -19.08 27.22
C GLU A 142 -3.34 -17.81 27.94
N PHE A 143 -3.51 -16.74 27.17
CA PHE A 143 -3.96 -15.43 27.64
C PHE A 143 -5.16 -14.97 26.82
N LYS A 144 -6.14 -14.38 27.48
CA LYS A 144 -7.16 -13.58 26.77
C LYS A 144 -6.52 -12.25 26.39
N ALA A 145 -6.44 -11.97 25.10
CA ALA A 145 -5.83 -10.76 24.59
C ALA A 145 -6.86 -9.64 24.47
N LYS A 146 -6.45 -8.43 24.80
CA LYS A 146 -7.18 -7.21 24.52
C LYS A 146 -6.77 -6.69 23.14
N VAL A 147 -7.74 -6.47 22.26
CA VAL A 147 -7.49 -5.76 20.99
C VAL A 147 -7.32 -4.28 21.31
N ILE A 148 -6.11 -3.73 21.13
CA ILE A 148 -5.82 -2.30 21.32
C ILE A 148 -6.37 -1.52 20.14
N GLY A 149 -6.26 -2.07 18.94
CA GLY A 149 -6.83 -1.55 17.71
C GLY A 149 -6.31 -2.31 16.51
N SER A 150 -6.93 -2.06 15.36
CA SER A 150 -6.47 -2.63 14.09
C SER A 150 -6.71 -1.66 12.94
N ASP A 151 -6.01 -1.89 11.84
CA ASP A 151 -6.12 -1.12 10.63
C ASP A 151 -6.26 -2.02 9.41
N LYS A 152 -7.46 -2.05 8.85
CA LYS A 152 -7.81 -2.88 7.70
C LYS A 152 -6.97 -2.57 6.46
N ARG A 153 -6.58 -1.30 6.27
CA ARG A 153 -5.91 -0.86 5.04
C ARG A 153 -4.46 -1.32 4.97
N THR A 154 -3.79 -1.43 6.11
CA THR A 154 -2.42 -1.97 6.22
C THR A 154 -2.39 -3.41 6.66
N ASP A 155 -3.55 -3.98 6.99
CA ASP A 155 -3.71 -5.33 7.51
C ASP A 155 -2.89 -5.58 8.80
N VAL A 156 -2.78 -4.58 9.68
CA VAL A 156 -2.05 -4.64 10.95
C VAL A 156 -3.01 -4.56 12.12
N ALA A 157 -2.80 -5.41 13.13
CA ALA A 157 -3.50 -5.37 14.40
C ALA A 157 -2.52 -5.40 15.57
N LEU A 158 -2.88 -4.69 16.63
CA LEU A 158 -2.15 -4.62 17.89
C LEU A 158 -2.99 -5.22 19.01
N LEU A 159 -2.43 -6.25 19.64
CA LEU A 159 -3.00 -6.91 20.80
C LEU A 159 -2.18 -6.61 22.05
N LYS A 160 -2.79 -6.83 23.23
CA LYS A 160 -2.13 -6.73 24.53
C LYS A 160 -2.54 -7.93 25.39
N ILE A 161 -1.57 -8.62 25.95
CA ILE A 161 -1.76 -9.64 26.98
C ILE A 161 -1.15 -9.16 28.31
N ASP A 162 -1.72 -9.60 29.41
CA ASP A 162 -1.22 -9.29 30.74
C ASP A 162 -0.17 -10.34 31.16
N GLY A 163 1.09 -9.97 31.07
CA GLY A 163 2.21 -10.82 31.46
C GLY A 163 3.47 -9.99 31.69
N ASN A 164 4.36 -10.51 32.55
CA ASN A 164 5.63 -9.87 32.87
C ASN A 164 6.79 -10.71 32.35
N ALA A 165 7.86 -10.02 31.91
CA ALA A 165 9.08 -10.66 31.41
C ALA A 165 8.81 -11.68 30.28
N LEU A 166 7.88 -11.34 29.39
CA LEU A 166 7.55 -12.18 28.24
C LEU A 166 8.71 -12.19 27.23
N PRO A 167 8.95 -13.31 26.54
CA PRO A 167 9.87 -13.33 25.41
C PRO A 167 9.35 -12.39 24.33
N TYR A 168 10.23 -11.60 23.73
CA TYR A 168 9.86 -10.66 22.69
C TYR A 168 10.90 -10.57 21.57
N LEU A 169 10.47 -10.21 20.37
CA LEU A 169 11.34 -9.99 19.22
C LEU A 169 11.81 -8.53 19.17
N LYS A 170 13.07 -8.36 18.85
CA LYS A 170 13.57 -7.06 18.39
C LYS A 170 13.06 -6.79 17.00
N THR A 171 12.72 -5.54 16.72
CA THR A 171 12.33 -5.08 15.40
C THR A 171 13.55 -4.53 14.67
N GLY A 172 13.74 -4.96 13.41
CA GLY A 172 14.77 -4.44 12.53
C GLY A 172 14.27 -3.22 11.74
N LYS A 173 14.92 -2.96 10.60
CA LYS A 173 14.55 -1.88 9.66
C LYS A 173 14.26 -2.47 8.29
N SER A 174 12.98 -2.50 7.91
CA SER A 174 12.57 -3.00 6.58
C SER A 174 13.07 -2.12 5.43
N SER A 175 13.34 -0.83 5.69
CA SER A 175 13.94 0.08 4.72
C SER A 175 15.36 -0.29 4.29
N SER A 176 16.12 -0.99 5.14
CA SER A 176 17.52 -1.37 4.89
C SER A 176 17.71 -2.71 4.17
N ILE A 177 16.67 -3.56 4.10
CA ILE A 177 16.76 -4.89 3.48
C ILE A 177 17.11 -4.82 1.99
N LYS A 178 17.74 -5.87 1.48
CA LYS A 178 18.11 -6.00 0.05
C LYS A 178 17.58 -7.32 -0.51
N ALA A 179 17.25 -7.32 -1.79
CA ALA A 179 16.95 -8.56 -2.51
C ALA A 179 18.14 -9.53 -2.43
N GLY A 180 17.86 -10.80 -2.20
CA GLY A 180 18.86 -11.86 -1.99
C GLY A 180 19.22 -12.11 -0.51
N GLU A 181 18.80 -11.28 0.43
CA GLU A 181 19.01 -11.53 1.86
C GLU A 181 18.15 -12.70 2.35
N TRP A 182 18.77 -13.61 3.13
CA TRP A 182 18.06 -14.72 3.76
C TRP A 182 17.06 -14.24 4.80
N VAL A 183 15.89 -14.84 4.80
CA VAL A 183 14.79 -14.53 5.73
C VAL A 183 14.05 -15.81 6.12
N LEU A 184 13.40 -15.75 7.30
CA LEU A 184 12.55 -16.83 7.81
C LEU A 184 11.15 -16.29 8.06
N ALA A 185 10.14 -17.05 7.65
CA ALA A 185 8.79 -16.86 8.18
C ALA A 185 8.55 -17.89 9.28
N ILE A 186 8.06 -17.40 10.42
CA ILE A 186 7.72 -18.24 11.57
C ILE A 186 6.25 -18.04 11.88
N GLY A 187 5.54 -19.14 12.08
CA GLY A 187 4.15 -19.14 12.53
C GLY A 187 3.90 -20.21 13.56
N SER A 188 2.77 -20.14 14.24
CA SER A 188 2.32 -21.11 15.22
C SER A 188 0.89 -21.58 14.90
N PRO A 189 0.68 -22.26 13.75
CA PRO A 189 -0.67 -22.55 13.24
C PRO A 189 -1.51 -23.45 14.13
N PHE A 190 -0.89 -24.37 14.87
CA PHE A 190 -1.60 -25.39 15.66
C PHE A 190 -1.38 -25.24 17.17
N ALA A 191 -0.74 -24.17 17.62
CA ALA A 191 -0.43 -23.91 19.03
C ALA A 191 0.38 -25.05 19.73
N LEU A 192 1.12 -25.84 18.96
CA LEU A 192 1.97 -26.93 19.44
C LEU A 192 3.45 -26.52 19.31
N GLU A 193 3.92 -26.46 18.07
CA GLU A 193 5.28 -26.09 17.71
C GLU A 193 5.23 -25.03 16.61
N ASN A 194 6.31 -24.22 16.56
CA ASN A 194 6.43 -23.23 15.50
C ASN A 194 6.72 -23.90 14.16
N THR A 195 6.03 -23.47 13.14
CA THR A 195 6.34 -23.78 11.74
C THR A 195 7.31 -22.75 11.22
N VAL A 196 8.45 -23.19 10.72
CA VAL A 196 9.50 -22.34 10.18
C VAL A 196 9.71 -22.65 8.69
N THR A 197 9.72 -21.62 7.89
CA THR A 197 10.09 -21.70 6.48
C THR A 197 11.16 -20.66 6.17
N ALA A 198 12.10 -21.01 5.29
CA ALA A 198 13.23 -20.16 4.93
C ALA A 198 13.26 -19.89 3.43
N GLY A 199 13.80 -18.74 3.08
CA GLY A 199 13.98 -18.28 1.72
C GLY A 199 14.72 -16.96 1.67
N ILE A 200 14.49 -16.17 0.62
CA ILE A 200 15.14 -14.89 0.44
C ILE A 200 14.14 -13.76 0.18
N VAL A 201 14.57 -12.56 0.41
CA VAL A 201 13.87 -11.37 -0.12
C VAL A 201 13.99 -11.38 -1.64
N SER A 202 12.87 -11.57 -2.35
CA SER A 202 12.82 -11.56 -3.81
C SER A 202 12.75 -10.14 -4.38
N ALA A 203 11.98 -9.27 -3.72
CA ALA A 203 11.88 -7.85 -4.05
C ALA A 203 11.42 -7.05 -2.83
N LYS A 204 11.80 -5.78 -2.77
CA LYS A 204 11.25 -4.85 -1.78
C LYS A 204 10.38 -3.81 -2.47
N ALA A 205 9.43 -3.24 -1.72
CA ALA A 205 8.51 -2.22 -2.21
C ALA A 205 7.72 -2.68 -3.45
N ARG A 206 7.25 -3.95 -3.45
CA ARG A 206 6.41 -4.47 -4.53
C ARG A 206 5.03 -3.82 -4.44
N ASP A 207 4.70 -3.07 -5.48
CA ASP A 207 3.36 -2.53 -5.65
C ASP A 207 2.45 -3.64 -6.17
N THR A 208 1.50 -4.06 -5.34
CA THR A 208 0.48 -5.06 -5.68
C THR A 208 -0.86 -4.42 -6.07
N GLY A 209 -0.90 -3.08 -6.17
CA GLY A 209 -2.12 -2.31 -6.30
C GLY A 209 -2.78 -1.97 -4.95
N ASP A 210 -2.23 -2.49 -3.86
CA ASP A 210 -2.64 -2.19 -2.49
C ASP A 210 -2.03 -0.86 -2.00
N TYR A 211 -2.50 -0.41 -0.85
CA TYR A 211 -2.03 0.85 -0.24
C TYR A 211 -0.56 0.85 0.12
N LEU A 212 -0.03 -0.32 0.54
CA LEU A 212 1.36 -0.46 0.97
C LEU A 212 2.19 -1.27 -0.03
N PRO A 213 3.41 -0.81 -0.34
CA PRO A 213 4.38 -1.65 -1.02
C PRO A 213 4.87 -2.75 -0.07
N LEU A 214 4.66 -4.00 -0.44
CA LEU A 214 4.98 -5.17 0.37
C LEU A 214 6.40 -5.68 0.12
N ILE A 215 6.95 -6.41 1.09
CA ILE A 215 8.17 -7.20 0.91
C ILE A 215 7.77 -8.50 0.22
N GLN A 216 8.32 -8.77 -0.97
CA GLN A 216 8.14 -10.03 -1.66
C GLN A 216 9.24 -11.01 -1.26
N THR A 217 8.86 -12.25 -0.95
CA THR A 217 9.80 -13.34 -0.63
C THR A 217 9.39 -14.63 -1.33
N ASP A 218 10.27 -15.61 -1.36
CA ASP A 218 9.99 -16.99 -1.77
C ASP A 218 9.82 -17.92 -0.57
N VAL A 219 9.68 -17.37 0.62
CA VAL A 219 9.39 -18.15 1.83
C VAL A 219 7.99 -18.74 1.72
N ALA A 220 7.85 -20.03 2.03
CA ALA A 220 6.54 -20.68 1.99
C ALA A 220 5.64 -20.17 3.12
N VAL A 221 4.69 -19.31 2.79
CA VAL A 221 3.63 -18.86 3.69
C VAL A 221 2.38 -19.67 3.40
N ASN A 222 1.88 -20.35 4.41
CA ASN A 222 0.65 -21.13 4.38
C ASN A 222 -0.32 -20.64 5.47
N PRO A 223 -1.60 -21.03 5.41
CA PRO A 223 -2.56 -20.74 6.47
C PRO A 223 -2.01 -21.05 7.86
N GLY A 224 -2.13 -20.08 8.76
CA GLY A 224 -1.57 -20.13 10.10
C GLY A 224 -0.24 -19.40 10.28
N ASN A 225 0.55 -19.16 9.23
CA ASN A 225 1.73 -18.30 9.31
C ASN A 225 1.37 -16.80 9.20
N SER A 226 0.19 -16.46 8.70
CA SER A 226 -0.30 -15.07 8.63
C SER A 226 -0.33 -14.43 10.02
N GLY A 227 0.18 -13.21 10.12
CA GLY A 227 0.37 -12.49 11.39
C GLY A 227 1.68 -12.80 12.11
N GLY A 228 2.35 -13.90 11.76
CA GLY A 228 3.68 -14.24 12.26
C GLY A 228 4.79 -13.35 11.69
N PRO A 229 5.98 -13.32 12.30
CA PRO A 229 7.08 -12.47 11.85
C PRO A 229 7.78 -13.01 10.62
N LEU A 230 8.24 -12.09 9.77
CA LEU A 230 9.34 -12.30 8.83
C LEU A 230 10.63 -11.83 9.51
N ILE A 231 11.63 -12.70 9.63
CA ILE A 231 12.84 -12.49 10.44
C ILE A 231 14.08 -12.48 9.55
N ASN A 232 15.01 -11.56 9.81
CA ASN A 232 16.33 -11.53 9.19
C ASN A 232 17.33 -12.42 9.93
N MET A 233 18.53 -12.58 9.38
CA MET A 233 19.60 -13.42 9.96
C MET A 233 20.19 -12.87 11.29
N ALA A 234 19.86 -11.65 11.69
CA ALA A 234 20.19 -11.09 12.99
C ALA A 234 19.17 -11.45 14.10
N GLY A 235 18.05 -12.10 13.73
CA GLY A 235 16.94 -12.42 14.64
C GLY A 235 15.99 -11.27 14.88
N GLU A 236 15.92 -10.33 13.95
CA GLU A 236 15.06 -9.17 14.04
C GLU A 236 13.84 -9.33 13.13
N ALA A 237 12.65 -8.96 13.61
CA ALA A 237 11.46 -8.91 12.79
C ALA A 237 11.57 -7.74 11.79
N ILE A 238 11.54 -8.04 10.50
CA ILE A 238 11.58 -7.07 9.40
C ILE A 238 10.25 -6.93 8.69
N GLY A 239 9.27 -7.80 9.00
CA GLY A 239 7.92 -7.75 8.45
C GLY A 239 6.94 -8.63 9.19
N ILE A 240 5.66 -8.51 8.81
CA ILE A 240 4.56 -9.38 9.24
C ILE A 240 4.12 -10.19 8.02
N ASN A 241 4.17 -11.52 8.09
CA ASN A 241 3.67 -12.38 7.02
C ASN A 241 2.17 -12.13 6.84
N SER A 242 1.71 -11.85 5.62
CA SER A 242 0.32 -11.47 5.39
C SER A 242 -0.35 -12.36 4.35
N GLN A 243 0.07 -12.31 3.10
CA GLN A 243 -0.63 -12.94 1.99
C GLN A 243 0.31 -13.64 1.00
N ILE A 244 -0.26 -14.51 0.18
CA ILE A 244 0.42 -15.15 -0.93
C ILE A 244 -0.19 -14.71 -2.26
N TYR A 245 0.59 -14.71 -3.33
CA TYR A 245 0.04 -14.64 -4.68
C TYR A 245 -0.35 -16.07 -5.09
N SER A 246 -1.66 -16.33 -5.18
CA SER A 246 -2.14 -17.69 -5.45
C SER A 246 -3.33 -17.69 -6.40
N ARG A 247 -3.35 -18.64 -7.34
CA ARG A 247 -4.51 -18.95 -8.18
C ARG A 247 -5.31 -20.15 -7.65
N SER A 248 -4.70 -20.96 -6.78
CA SER A 248 -5.26 -22.21 -6.26
C SER A 248 -5.51 -22.18 -4.75
N GLY A 249 -5.20 -21.05 -4.07
CA GLY A 249 -5.27 -20.92 -2.62
C GLY A 249 -4.04 -21.45 -1.86
N GLY A 250 -3.11 -22.16 -2.52
CA GLY A 250 -1.85 -22.63 -1.91
C GLY A 250 -0.65 -21.80 -2.34
N TYR A 251 0.46 -21.93 -1.61
CA TYR A 251 1.74 -21.28 -1.93
C TYR A 251 2.25 -21.69 -3.31
N MET A 252 2.61 -20.71 -4.14
CA MET A 252 3.11 -20.88 -5.52
C MET A 252 4.46 -20.18 -5.76
N GLY A 253 5.31 -20.10 -4.75
CA GLY A 253 6.64 -19.48 -4.87
C GLY A 253 6.67 -17.96 -4.63
N ILE A 254 5.54 -17.33 -4.32
CA ILE A 254 5.47 -15.89 -4.05
C ILE A 254 4.65 -15.65 -2.79
N SER A 255 5.27 -14.98 -1.81
CA SER A 255 4.61 -14.51 -0.60
C SER A 255 4.97 -13.05 -0.33
N PHE A 256 4.12 -12.42 0.45
CA PHE A 256 4.22 -11.01 0.79
C PHE A 256 4.18 -10.80 2.30
N ALA A 257 5.02 -9.88 2.77
CA ALA A 257 5.01 -9.43 4.15
C ALA A 257 4.86 -7.90 4.22
N ILE A 258 4.14 -7.44 5.23
CA ILE A 258 4.00 -6.02 5.56
C ILE A 258 5.33 -5.56 6.16
N PRO A 259 5.95 -4.47 5.64
CA PRO A 259 7.19 -3.96 6.20
C PRO A 259 7.06 -3.58 7.66
N ILE A 260 8.05 -3.93 8.51
CA ILE A 260 7.99 -3.67 9.94
C ILE A 260 7.96 -2.18 10.27
N ASP A 261 8.65 -1.33 9.48
CA ASP A 261 8.64 0.13 9.68
C ASP A 261 7.21 0.68 9.58
N GLU A 262 6.39 0.15 8.66
CA GLU A 262 4.98 0.52 8.53
C GLU A 262 4.11 -0.01 9.68
N ALA A 263 4.34 -1.29 10.06
CA ALA A 263 3.62 -1.88 11.17
C ALA A 263 3.87 -1.13 12.48
N LEU A 264 5.09 -0.70 12.75
CA LEU A 264 5.43 0.09 13.94
C LEU A 264 4.77 1.47 13.91
N ARG A 265 4.75 2.15 12.76
CA ARG A 265 4.07 3.44 12.60
C ARG A 265 2.57 3.35 12.88
N VAL A 266 1.93 2.29 12.38
CA VAL A 266 0.52 1.96 12.68
C VAL A 266 0.34 1.68 14.17
N THR A 267 1.23 0.86 14.75
CA THR A 267 1.21 0.48 16.17
C THR A 267 1.22 1.68 17.10
N GLU A 268 2.06 2.69 16.83
CA GLU A 268 2.11 3.91 17.64
C GLU A 268 0.78 4.68 17.64
N GLN A 269 0.12 4.76 16.48
CA GLN A 269 -1.18 5.39 16.39
C GLN A 269 -2.27 4.57 17.11
N LEU A 270 -2.23 3.24 16.97
CA LEU A 270 -3.16 2.34 17.65
C LEU A 270 -3.01 2.42 19.17
N LYS A 271 -1.76 2.45 19.68
CA LYS A 271 -1.49 2.65 21.12
C LYS A 271 -2.05 3.97 21.64
N LYS A 272 -1.88 5.04 20.89
CA LYS A 272 -2.25 6.40 21.32
C LYS A 272 -3.75 6.67 21.18
N ASN A 273 -4.35 6.23 20.09
CA ASN A 273 -5.69 6.68 19.68
C ASN A 273 -6.69 5.52 19.49
N GLY A 274 -6.26 4.26 19.60
CA GLY A 274 -7.08 3.08 19.28
C GLY A 274 -7.40 2.89 17.79
N LYS A 275 -7.04 3.85 16.95
CA LYS A 275 -7.30 3.85 15.50
C LYS A 275 -6.23 4.60 14.73
N VAL A 276 -6.08 4.26 13.46
CA VAL A 276 -5.20 4.96 12.53
C VAL A 276 -5.94 6.11 11.87
N THR A 277 -5.36 7.31 11.95
CA THR A 277 -5.89 8.51 11.28
C THR A 277 -5.03 8.78 10.06
N ARG A 278 -5.65 8.88 8.89
CA ARG A 278 -4.97 9.17 7.62
C ARG A 278 -5.38 10.50 7.06
N GLY A 279 -4.42 11.11 6.37
CA GLY A 279 -4.66 12.30 5.58
C GLY A 279 -5.36 11.94 4.25
N GLN A 280 -6.16 12.89 3.76
CA GLN A 280 -6.68 12.89 2.40
C GLN A 280 -6.72 14.32 1.86
N ILE A 281 -6.73 14.46 0.54
CA ILE A 281 -6.94 15.76 -0.12
C ILE A 281 -8.18 15.76 -1.01
N GLY A 282 -8.83 14.60 -1.21
CA GLY A 282 -10.05 14.43 -1.98
C GLY A 282 -9.82 14.47 -3.50
N ILE A 283 -8.95 13.60 -4.00
CA ILE A 283 -8.73 13.37 -5.43
C ILE A 283 -8.71 11.89 -5.75
N GLN A 284 -9.04 11.57 -7.00
CA GLN A 284 -8.74 10.31 -7.63
C GLN A 284 -7.58 10.51 -8.60
N VAL A 285 -6.64 9.59 -8.63
CA VAL A 285 -5.45 9.67 -9.47
C VAL A 285 -5.40 8.51 -10.47
N GLY A 286 -4.77 8.75 -11.61
CA GLY A 286 -4.57 7.81 -12.69
C GLY A 286 -3.16 7.90 -13.26
N GLU A 287 -2.81 6.91 -14.09
CA GLU A 287 -1.50 6.85 -14.75
C GLU A 287 -1.46 7.73 -16.01
N ILE A 288 -0.25 8.10 -16.39
CA ILE A 288 0.06 8.77 -17.63
C ILE A 288 0.97 7.85 -18.45
N THR A 289 0.61 7.60 -19.72
CA THR A 289 1.48 6.84 -20.60
C THR A 289 2.70 7.67 -21.02
N ASP A 290 3.81 6.99 -21.29
CA ASP A 290 5.05 7.63 -21.78
C ASP A 290 4.79 8.49 -23.03
N GLU A 291 3.94 8.00 -23.91
CA GLU A 291 3.54 8.69 -25.13
C GLU A 291 2.80 10.01 -24.83
N THR A 292 1.86 9.96 -23.90
CA THR A 292 1.11 11.16 -23.44
C THR A 292 2.06 12.16 -22.79
N ALA A 293 2.96 11.70 -21.94
CA ALA A 293 3.95 12.55 -21.27
C ALA A 293 4.86 13.27 -22.27
N ALA A 294 5.35 12.54 -23.29
CA ALA A 294 6.19 13.10 -24.36
C ALA A 294 5.42 14.12 -25.20
N ALA A 295 4.18 13.81 -25.62
CA ALA A 295 3.36 14.68 -26.47
C ALA A 295 2.92 15.97 -25.74
N LEU A 296 2.76 15.91 -24.41
CA LEU A 296 2.47 17.07 -23.58
C LEU A 296 3.72 17.87 -23.18
N ASN A 297 4.93 17.43 -23.54
CA ASN A 297 6.21 17.99 -23.12
C ASN A 297 6.32 18.10 -21.59
N LEU A 298 5.99 17.04 -20.87
CA LEU A 298 6.16 17.01 -19.44
C LEU A 298 7.65 17.09 -19.07
N PRO A 299 8.00 17.79 -17.98
CA PRO A 299 9.38 17.87 -17.50
C PRO A 299 9.92 16.52 -17.00
N SER A 300 9.04 15.59 -16.69
CA SER A 300 9.32 14.22 -16.28
C SER A 300 8.23 13.31 -16.86
N LYS A 301 8.56 12.06 -17.19
CA LYS A 301 7.59 11.02 -17.58
C LYS A 301 6.82 10.46 -16.38
N GLN A 302 7.09 10.99 -15.19
CA GLN A 302 6.56 10.56 -13.91
C GLN A 302 5.51 11.55 -13.41
N GLY A 303 4.69 11.12 -12.50
CA GLY A 303 3.66 11.92 -11.87
C GLY A 303 2.32 11.19 -11.75
N ALA A 304 1.39 11.82 -11.04
CA ALA A 304 0.04 11.31 -10.85
C ALA A 304 -0.99 12.22 -11.55
N LEU A 305 -1.70 11.69 -12.54
CA LEU A 305 -2.79 12.40 -13.19
C LEU A 305 -3.97 12.55 -12.22
N VAL A 306 -4.46 13.75 -12.01
CA VAL A 306 -5.71 14.00 -11.29
C VAL A 306 -6.88 13.67 -12.21
N VAL A 307 -7.51 12.52 -11.96
CA VAL A 307 -8.65 12.02 -12.74
C VAL A 307 -9.95 12.70 -12.30
N ARG A 308 -10.06 12.95 -10.99
CA ARG A 308 -11.22 13.60 -10.40
C ARG A 308 -10.83 14.39 -9.16
N VAL A 309 -11.50 15.50 -8.93
CA VAL A 309 -11.43 16.28 -7.68
C VAL A 309 -12.81 16.19 -7.01
N GLU A 310 -12.84 15.80 -5.75
CA GLU A 310 -14.08 15.70 -4.97
C GLU A 310 -14.57 17.09 -4.57
N SER A 311 -15.87 17.32 -4.72
CA SER A 311 -16.48 18.62 -4.36
C SER A 311 -16.39 18.87 -2.87
N GLY A 312 -16.06 20.10 -2.46
CA GLY A 312 -15.85 20.51 -1.06
C GLY A 312 -14.51 20.06 -0.47
N SER A 313 -13.71 19.31 -1.22
CA SER A 313 -12.42 18.77 -0.77
C SER A 313 -11.33 19.82 -0.55
N SER A 314 -10.26 19.40 0.11
CA SER A 314 -9.05 20.21 0.28
C SER A 314 -8.38 20.52 -1.06
N ALA A 315 -8.42 19.59 -2.00
CA ALA A 315 -7.87 19.77 -3.34
C ALA A 315 -8.65 20.83 -4.12
N GLU A 316 -9.99 20.79 -4.10
CA GLU A 316 -10.83 21.81 -4.76
C GLU A 316 -10.57 23.20 -4.18
N LYS A 317 -10.53 23.32 -2.84
CA LYS A 317 -10.24 24.58 -2.15
C LYS A 317 -8.85 25.15 -2.47
N ALA A 318 -7.88 24.27 -2.75
CA ALA A 318 -6.54 24.64 -3.18
C ALA A 318 -6.45 24.98 -4.67
N GLY A 319 -7.53 24.81 -5.42
CA GLY A 319 -7.60 25.09 -6.86
C GLY A 319 -6.96 23.99 -7.72
N LEU A 320 -6.90 22.74 -7.21
CA LEU A 320 -6.52 21.60 -8.04
C LEU A 320 -7.65 21.26 -9.00
N GLU A 321 -7.31 20.94 -10.24
CA GLU A 321 -8.26 20.66 -11.31
C GLU A 321 -8.05 19.24 -11.86
N ALA A 322 -9.12 18.62 -12.32
CA ALA A 322 -9.00 17.38 -13.08
C ALA A 322 -8.24 17.62 -14.40
N GLY A 323 -7.32 16.72 -14.75
CA GLY A 323 -6.35 16.90 -15.82
C GLY A 323 -5.02 17.54 -15.39
N ASP A 324 -4.87 17.91 -14.14
CA ASP A 324 -3.57 18.27 -13.56
C ASP A 324 -2.69 17.02 -13.41
N ILE A 325 -1.39 17.23 -13.43
CA ILE A 325 -0.41 16.17 -13.16
C ILE A 325 0.43 16.58 -11.97
N ILE A 326 0.34 15.83 -10.87
CA ILE A 326 1.10 16.08 -9.66
C ILE A 326 2.48 15.48 -9.84
N LEU A 327 3.50 16.34 -9.90
CA LEU A 327 4.91 15.94 -10.09
C LEU A 327 5.66 15.77 -8.77
N LYS A 328 5.30 16.57 -7.74
CA LYS A 328 5.94 16.50 -6.41
C LYS A 328 4.91 16.73 -5.32
N PHE A 329 5.13 16.04 -4.20
CA PHE A 329 4.48 16.27 -2.92
C PHE A 329 5.53 16.81 -1.94
N ASN A 330 5.42 18.07 -1.53
CA ASN A 330 6.49 18.85 -0.95
C ASN A 330 7.72 18.82 -1.88
N ASP A 331 8.87 18.36 -1.39
CA ASP A 331 10.10 18.23 -2.18
C ASP A 331 10.30 16.84 -2.79
N GLN A 332 9.43 15.87 -2.45
CA GLN A 332 9.54 14.50 -2.92
C GLN A 332 8.90 14.35 -4.31
N VAL A 333 9.68 13.88 -5.27
CA VAL A 333 9.20 13.54 -6.63
C VAL A 333 8.26 12.35 -6.57
N ILE A 334 7.20 12.37 -7.36
CA ILE A 334 6.26 11.26 -7.52
C ILE A 334 6.70 10.44 -8.72
N ASP A 335 7.37 9.34 -8.47
CA ASP A 335 7.86 8.42 -9.51
C ASP A 335 6.77 7.41 -9.92
N LYS A 336 5.96 6.96 -8.96
CA LYS A 336 4.86 6.04 -9.17
C LYS A 336 3.57 6.60 -8.60
N ILE A 337 2.46 6.29 -9.27
CA ILE A 337 1.13 6.75 -8.87
C ILE A 337 0.77 6.33 -7.43
N SER A 338 1.18 5.13 -7.00
CA SER A 338 0.95 4.59 -5.65
C SER A 338 1.63 5.37 -4.53
N GLU A 339 2.65 6.17 -4.85
CA GLU A 339 3.37 6.98 -3.86
C GLU A 339 2.54 8.14 -3.33
N LEU A 340 1.74 8.78 -4.19
CA LEU A 340 0.97 9.95 -3.78
C LEU A 340 -0.11 9.63 -2.72
N PRO A 341 -0.96 8.59 -2.86
CA PRO A 341 -1.90 8.21 -1.81
C PRO A 341 -1.22 7.90 -0.49
N ARG A 342 -0.03 7.27 -0.52
CA ARG A 342 0.75 6.96 0.67
C ARG A 342 1.27 8.23 1.33
N LEU A 343 1.94 9.11 0.60
CA LEU A 343 2.48 10.38 1.13
C LEU A 343 1.38 11.26 1.75
N VAL A 344 0.23 11.34 1.07
CA VAL A 344 -0.94 12.06 1.60
C VAL A 344 -1.48 11.37 2.86
N GLY A 345 -1.63 10.05 2.84
CA GLY A 345 -2.14 9.26 3.96
C GLY A 345 -1.25 9.32 5.20
N ASP A 346 0.08 9.39 4.99
CA ASP A 346 1.07 9.49 6.06
C ASP A 346 1.18 10.90 6.67
N THR A 347 0.63 11.89 5.97
CA THR A 347 0.64 13.27 6.44
C THR A 347 -0.50 13.50 7.43
N SER A 348 -0.18 14.06 8.60
CA SER A 348 -1.17 14.36 9.64
C SER A 348 -2.24 15.33 9.12
N PRO A 349 -3.53 15.06 9.38
CA PRO A 349 -4.59 16.02 9.07
C PRO A 349 -4.32 17.39 9.69
N GLY A 350 -4.69 18.45 8.97
CA GLY A 350 -4.40 19.85 9.31
C GLY A 350 -3.04 20.36 8.81
N SER A 351 -2.13 19.48 8.40
CA SER A 351 -0.84 19.88 7.85
C SER A 351 -1.00 20.56 6.49
N LYS A 352 -0.22 21.61 6.27
CA LYS A 352 -0.12 22.28 4.96
C LYS A 352 1.03 21.64 4.17
N VAL A 353 0.72 21.15 2.99
CA VAL A 353 1.68 20.57 2.03
C VAL A 353 1.71 21.38 0.76
N ARG A 354 2.77 21.25 0.00
CA ARG A 354 2.95 21.93 -1.29
C ARG A 354 2.94 20.88 -2.40
N LEU A 355 2.03 21.00 -3.36
CA LEU A 355 2.01 20.20 -4.56
C LEU A 355 2.69 20.96 -5.70
N SER A 356 3.67 20.34 -6.37
CA SER A 356 4.16 20.82 -7.67
C SER A 356 3.31 20.17 -8.76
N VAL A 357 2.56 20.97 -9.48
CA VAL A 357 1.53 20.52 -10.42
C VAL A 357 1.87 21.03 -11.81
N TRP A 358 1.87 20.16 -12.81
CA TRP A 358 1.91 20.53 -14.20
C TRP A 358 0.48 20.75 -14.72
N ARG A 359 0.23 21.94 -15.27
CA ARG A 359 -1.05 22.37 -15.81
C ARG A 359 -0.84 23.15 -17.09
N LYS A 360 -1.41 22.71 -18.21
CA LYS A 360 -1.43 23.44 -19.48
C LYS A 360 -0.05 23.93 -19.94
N GLY A 361 0.97 23.06 -19.87
CA GLY A 361 2.34 23.38 -20.29
C GLY A 361 3.19 24.14 -19.27
N LYS A 362 2.69 24.37 -18.05
CA LYS A 362 3.41 25.10 -16.99
C LYS A 362 3.39 24.33 -15.68
N THR A 363 4.48 24.41 -14.94
CA THR A 363 4.53 23.92 -13.57
C THR A 363 4.12 25.03 -12.61
N ILE A 364 3.13 24.74 -11.77
CA ILE A 364 2.61 25.64 -10.73
C ILE A 364 2.78 24.99 -9.34
N SER A 365 2.78 25.80 -8.30
CA SER A 365 2.86 25.34 -6.91
C SER A 365 1.54 25.64 -6.20
N LEU A 366 0.87 24.61 -5.66
CA LEU A 366 -0.38 24.73 -4.95
C LEU A 366 -0.21 24.33 -3.48
N PRO A 367 -0.52 25.20 -2.51
CA PRO A 367 -0.59 24.84 -1.11
C PRO A 367 -1.92 24.12 -0.84
N VAL A 368 -1.85 22.92 -0.26
CA VAL A 368 -3.04 22.11 0.07
C VAL A 368 -3.01 21.80 1.56
N THR A 369 -4.14 21.91 2.24
CA THR A 369 -4.29 21.46 3.63
C THR A 369 -4.84 20.04 3.64
N VAL A 370 -4.11 19.11 4.24
CA VAL A 370 -4.54 17.71 4.33
C VAL A 370 -5.72 17.61 5.29
N SER A 371 -6.81 16.97 4.87
CA SER A 371 -7.98 16.69 5.72
C SER A 371 -7.96 15.27 6.27
N THR A 372 -8.81 15.00 7.26
CA THR A 372 -8.98 13.63 7.78
C THR A 372 -9.74 12.79 6.75
N MET A 373 -9.27 11.58 6.49
CA MET A 373 -9.97 10.62 5.65
C MET A 373 -11.22 10.10 6.38
N ASN A 374 -12.41 10.40 5.84
CA ASN A 374 -13.66 9.83 6.31
C ASN A 374 -13.94 8.53 5.57
N THR A 375 -14.25 7.47 6.32
CA THR A 375 -14.45 6.11 5.77
C THR A 375 -15.82 5.92 5.10
N GLU A 376 -16.71 6.90 5.18
CA GLU A 376 -18.03 6.84 4.55
C GLU A 376 -17.97 7.36 3.11
N THR A 377 -17.76 6.45 2.18
CA THR A 377 -17.81 6.73 0.75
C THR A 377 -19.26 6.79 0.29
N GLN A 378 -19.75 7.97 -0.04
CA GLN A 378 -21.03 8.12 -0.73
C GLN A 378 -20.90 7.56 -2.16
N ALA A 379 -21.60 6.46 -2.42
CA ALA A 379 -21.79 5.95 -3.78
C ALA A 379 -22.64 6.94 -4.58
N SER A 380 -22.03 7.60 -5.58
CA SER A 380 -22.75 8.47 -6.51
C SER A 380 -23.62 7.65 -7.46
N LYS A 381 -24.90 7.97 -7.51
CA LYS A 381 -25.88 7.38 -8.43
C LYS A 381 -25.59 7.81 -9.87
N LEU A 382 -25.35 6.86 -10.75
CA LEU A 382 -25.26 7.06 -12.20
C LEU A 382 -26.67 7.35 -12.75
N SER A 383 -26.85 8.54 -13.33
CA SER A 383 -28.03 8.87 -14.15
C SER A 383 -27.62 8.85 -15.64
N LYS A 384 -28.40 8.18 -16.46
CA LYS A 384 -28.21 8.18 -17.93
C LYS A 384 -28.62 9.53 -18.50
N ALA A 385 -27.76 10.14 -19.33
CA ALA A 385 -28.04 11.36 -20.06
C ALA A 385 -28.70 11.07 -21.42
N ASP A 386 -29.67 11.90 -21.76
CA ASP A 386 -30.37 11.89 -23.07
C ASP A 386 -29.62 12.78 -24.08
N THR A 387 -29.58 12.35 -25.34
CA THR A 387 -28.82 13.01 -26.40
C THR A 387 -29.64 14.15 -27.04
N GLY A 388 -29.25 15.39 -26.71
CA GLY A 388 -29.80 16.59 -27.37
C GLY A 388 -29.31 16.74 -28.82
N LYS A 389 -30.18 17.30 -29.70
CA LYS A 389 -29.89 17.62 -31.09
C LYS A 389 -29.12 18.95 -31.20
N GLY A 390 -27.82 18.88 -31.48
CA GLY A 390 -26.99 20.01 -31.91
C GLY A 390 -26.50 19.81 -33.35
N THR A 391 -26.07 20.89 -34.01
CA THR A 391 -25.40 20.79 -35.31
C THR A 391 -24.01 20.18 -35.11
N ASP A 392 -23.76 19.06 -35.77
CA ASP A 392 -22.52 18.32 -35.66
C ASP A 392 -21.41 18.90 -36.53
N VAL A 393 -20.19 18.94 -35.98
CA VAL A 393 -18.95 19.31 -36.69
C VAL A 393 -18.01 18.12 -36.73
N SER A 394 -17.56 17.78 -37.95
CA SER A 394 -16.68 16.63 -38.18
C SER A 394 -15.24 17.05 -38.49
N SER A 395 -14.28 16.30 -37.98
CA SER A 395 -12.86 16.40 -38.30
C SER A 395 -12.32 15.08 -38.82
N ARG A 396 -11.93 15.05 -40.10
CA ARG A 396 -11.29 13.88 -40.73
C ARG A 396 -9.89 13.60 -40.15
N VAL A 397 -9.18 14.64 -39.74
CA VAL A 397 -7.81 14.52 -39.17
C VAL A 397 -7.78 13.67 -37.90
N LEU A 398 -8.77 13.85 -37.02
CA LEU A 398 -8.91 13.09 -35.80
C LEU A 398 -9.95 11.95 -35.90
N GLY A 399 -10.81 11.93 -36.91
CA GLY A 399 -11.91 10.97 -36.97
C GLY A 399 -13.01 11.24 -35.94
N LEU A 400 -13.23 12.52 -35.59
CA LEU A 400 -14.21 12.91 -34.57
C LEU A 400 -15.30 13.79 -35.16
N THR A 401 -16.54 13.50 -34.78
CA THR A 401 -17.69 14.36 -34.94
C THR A 401 -18.13 14.83 -33.57
N VAL A 402 -18.27 16.15 -33.39
CA VAL A 402 -18.56 16.76 -32.09
C VAL A 402 -19.69 17.77 -32.16
N SER A 403 -20.39 17.99 -31.05
CA SER A 403 -21.38 19.04 -30.84
C SER A 403 -21.08 19.87 -29.60
N ASP A 404 -21.59 21.09 -29.53
CA ASP A 404 -21.52 21.89 -28.30
C ASP A 404 -22.32 21.24 -27.18
N LEU A 405 -21.87 21.44 -25.95
CA LEU A 405 -22.60 21.04 -24.77
C LEU A 405 -23.67 22.09 -24.42
N ASP A 406 -24.91 21.67 -24.24
CA ASP A 406 -25.95 22.50 -23.68
C ASP A 406 -25.80 22.71 -22.16
N ALA A 407 -26.63 23.57 -21.59
CA ALA A 407 -26.57 23.89 -20.16
C ALA A 407 -26.87 22.68 -19.25
N ALA A 408 -27.78 21.80 -19.69
CA ALA A 408 -28.13 20.59 -18.93
C ALA A 408 -26.99 19.56 -18.98
N GLN A 409 -26.37 19.39 -20.15
CA GLN A 409 -25.20 18.52 -20.34
C GLN A 409 -23.97 19.01 -19.55
N LYS A 410 -23.70 20.34 -19.58
CA LYS A 410 -22.62 20.92 -18.75
C LYS A 410 -22.82 20.63 -17.25
N LYS A 411 -24.07 20.77 -16.78
CA LYS A 411 -24.45 20.45 -15.41
C LYS A 411 -24.32 18.96 -15.12
N HIS A 412 -24.77 18.10 -16.03
CA HIS A 412 -24.73 16.65 -15.92
C HIS A 412 -23.28 16.13 -15.81
N TYR A 413 -22.41 16.60 -16.72
CA TYR A 413 -21.01 16.22 -16.76
C TYR A 413 -20.14 16.98 -15.76
N GLY A 414 -20.67 17.94 -15.00
CA GLY A 414 -19.94 18.75 -14.05
C GLY A 414 -18.84 19.61 -14.68
N VAL A 415 -18.99 20.01 -15.96
CA VAL A 415 -17.97 20.76 -16.70
C VAL A 415 -18.49 22.14 -17.09
N LYS A 416 -17.57 23.10 -17.16
CA LYS A 416 -17.90 24.48 -17.61
C LYS A 416 -17.86 24.60 -19.13
N GLN A 417 -17.04 23.79 -19.80
CA GLN A 417 -16.73 23.86 -21.22
C GLN A 417 -16.36 22.47 -21.77
N GLY A 418 -16.29 22.35 -23.08
CA GLY A 418 -15.97 21.09 -23.76
C GLY A 418 -16.90 20.86 -24.93
N VAL A 419 -16.65 19.81 -25.72
CA VAL A 419 -17.49 19.35 -26.81
C VAL A 419 -17.86 17.88 -26.63
N LEU A 420 -19.12 17.53 -26.94
CA LEU A 420 -19.62 16.16 -26.87
C LEU A 420 -19.26 15.42 -28.16
N VAL A 421 -18.71 14.23 -28.05
CA VAL A 421 -18.45 13.34 -29.19
C VAL A 421 -19.75 12.67 -29.60
N THR A 422 -20.25 13.04 -30.81
CA THR A 422 -21.45 12.46 -31.42
C THR A 422 -21.12 11.33 -32.39
N GLY A 423 -19.87 11.31 -32.93
CA GLY A 423 -19.34 10.25 -33.80
C GLY A 423 -17.84 10.07 -33.59
N SER A 424 -17.36 8.83 -33.69
CA SER A 424 -15.95 8.50 -33.61
C SER A 424 -15.59 7.43 -34.64
N GLU A 425 -14.63 7.78 -35.49
CA GLU A 425 -14.01 6.93 -36.50
C GLU A 425 -12.50 6.91 -36.31
N ASN A 426 -11.78 6.12 -37.10
CA ASN A 426 -10.31 6.11 -36.99
C ASN A 426 -9.75 7.49 -37.46
N PRO A 427 -8.72 8.03 -36.73
CA PRO A 427 -7.89 7.37 -35.75
C PRO A 427 -8.41 7.44 -34.30
N ALA A 428 -9.35 8.32 -33.96
CA ALA A 428 -9.83 8.48 -32.58
C ALA A 428 -10.47 7.20 -32.00
N ALA A 429 -11.24 6.47 -32.82
CA ALA A 429 -11.85 5.21 -32.40
C ALA A 429 -10.81 4.15 -32.05
N ALA A 430 -9.72 4.05 -32.83
CA ALA A 430 -8.59 3.17 -32.52
C ALA A 430 -7.87 3.54 -31.18
N SER A 431 -7.86 4.83 -30.84
CA SER A 431 -7.34 5.34 -29.57
C SER A 431 -8.36 5.22 -28.43
N GLY A 432 -9.51 4.58 -28.64
CA GLY A 432 -10.51 4.32 -27.61
C GLY A 432 -11.47 5.47 -27.30
N ILE A 433 -11.55 6.50 -28.12
CA ILE A 433 -12.59 7.55 -28.04
C ILE A 433 -13.91 7.02 -28.61
N ARG A 434 -15.01 7.30 -27.94
CA ARG A 434 -16.35 6.80 -28.30
C ARG A 434 -17.37 7.90 -28.24
N LYS A 435 -18.50 7.69 -28.97
CA LYS A 435 -19.70 8.51 -28.82
C LYS A 435 -20.12 8.61 -27.35
N GLY A 436 -20.45 9.83 -26.90
CA GLY A 436 -20.80 10.14 -25.52
C GLY A 436 -19.61 10.62 -24.65
N ASP A 437 -18.38 10.56 -25.15
CA ASP A 437 -17.24 11.20 -24.48
C ASP A 437 -17.37 12.73 -24.60
N VAL A 438 -16.82 13.43 -23.61
CA VAL A 438 -16.65 14.89 -23.69
C VAL A 438 -15.15 15.19 -23.82
N ILE A 439 -14.79 15.95 -24.86
CA ILE A 439 -13.41 16.41 -25.06
C ILE A 439 -13.29 17.82 -24.47
N LEU A 440 -12.42 17.95 -23.48
CA LEU A 440 -12.21 19.18 -22.71
C LEU A 440 -11.02 19.99 -23.22
N ARG A 441 -10.01 19.30 -23.79
CA ARG A 441 -8.74 19.92 -24.20
C ARG A 441 -8.11 19.17 -25.35
N ILE A 442 -7.46 19.91 -26.26
CA ILE A 442 -6.53 19.39 -27.27
C ILE A 442 -5.14 19.86 -26.90
N ASN A 443 -4.20 18.94 -26.67
CA ASN A 443 -2.87 19.21 -26.13
C ASN A 443 -2.98 20.04 -24.82
N ASN A 444 -2.46 21.27 -24.84
CA ASN A 444 -2.48 22.18 -23.70
C ASN A 444 -3.54 23.27 -23.78
N VAL A 445 -4.48 23.19 -24.76
CA VAL A 445 -5.46 24.23 -25.05
C VAL A 445 -6.87 23.73 -24.75
N ASP A 446 -7.58 24.47 -23.91
CA ASP A 446 -8.98 24.17 -23.57
C ASP A 446 -9.89 24.40 -24.80
N ILE A 447 -10.98 23.63 -24.88
CA ILE A 447 -12.02 23.72 -25.88
C ILE A 447 -13.26 24.30 -25.20
N ALA A 448 -13.72 25.46 -25.63
CA ALA A 448 -14.95 26.05 -25.11
C ALA A 448 -16.19 25.73 -26.01
N SER A 449 -15.98 25.49 -27.29
CA SER A 449 -17.02 25.30 -28.27
C SER A 449 -16.54 24.46 -29.48
N GLN A 450 -17.49 24.05 -30.34
CA GLN A 450 -17.20 23.46 -31.64
C GLN A 450 -16.29 24.31 -32.51
N SER A 451 -16.47 25.64 -32.51
CA SER A 451 -15.65 26.56 -33.32
C SER A 451 -14.18 26.54 -32.81
N ASP A 452 -13.95 26.44 -31.48
CA ASP A 452 -12.62 26.27 -30.93
C ASP A 452 -12.02 24.92 -31.35
N PHE A 453 -12.83 23.86 -31.31
CA PHE A 453 -12.40 22.54 -31.74
C PHE A 453 -11.93 22.57 -33.20
N GLN A 454 -12.73 23.14 -34.12
CA GLN A 454 -12.33 23.28 -35.53
C GLN A 454 -11.04 24.07 -35.71
N ARG A 455 -10.95 25.23 -35.05
CA ARG A 455 -9.76 26.09 -35.09
C ARG A 455 -8.49 25.38 -34.56
N LEU A 456 -8.61 24.54 -33.54
CA LEU A 456 -7.49 23.78 -32.99
C LEU A 456 -7.11 22.63 -33.92
N VAL A 457 -8.10 21.90 -34.45
CA VAL A 457 -7.85 20.77 -35.34
C VAL A 457 -7.24 21.22 -36.67
N SER A 458 -7.60 22.39 -37.22
CA SER A 458 -7.00 22.92 -38.43
C SER A 458 -5.50 23.27 -38.32
N LYS A 459 -4.99 23.38 -37.09
CA LYS A 459 -3.57 23.64 -36.79
C LYS A 459 -2.77 22.39 -36.46
N ILE A 460 -3.39 21.21 -36.47
CA ILE A 460 -2.73 19.95 -36.16
C ILE A 460 -1.76 19.59 -37.27
N ASP A 461 -0.51 19.34 -36.89
CA ASP A 461 0.49 18.70 -37.73
C ASP A 461 0.21 17.19 -37.75
N GLY A 462 -0.22 16.64 -38.90
CA GLY A 462 -0.54 15.22 -39.06
C GLY A 462 0.59 14.24 -38.75
N LYS A 463 1.80 14.75 -38.51
CA LYS A 463 2.98 13.93 -38.12
C LYS A 463 3.19 13.83 -36.61
N LYS A 464 2.50 14.65 -35.82
CA LYS A 464 2.66 14.71 -34.36
C LYS A 464 1.46 14.10 -33.65
N VAL A 465 1.76 13.36 -32.60
CA VAL A 465 0.75 12.83 -31.66
C VAL A 465 -0.05 13.99 -31.07
N VAL A 466 -1.37 13.87 -31.07
CA VAL A 466 -2.29 14.82 -30.42
C VAL A 466 -2.86 14.21 -29.18
N VAL A 467 -2.80 14.94 -28.08
CA VAL A 467 -3.32 14.47 -26.80
C VAL A 467 -4.66 15.14 -26.49
N LEU A 468 -5.68 14.34 -26.31
CA LEU A 468 -7.03 14.80 -25.97
C LEU A 468 -7.29 14.56 -24.48
N LEU A 469 -7.76 15.57 -23.74
CA LEU A 469 -8.29 15.39 -22.39
C LEU A 469 -9.77 15.04 -22.51
N ARG A 470 -10.09 13.79 -22.20
CA ARG A 470 -11.41 13.18 -22.32
C ARG A 470 -12.05 12.97 -20.95
N LEU A 471 -13.33 13.29 -20.85
CA LEU A 471 -14.19 12.90 -19.74
C LEU A 471 -15.14 11.78 -20.20
N ARG A 472 -15.20 10.69 -19.43
CA ARG A 472 -16.14 9.56 -19.59
C ARG A 472 -16.50 9.02 -18.20
N ASN A 473 -17.79 8.86 -17.91
CA ASN A 473 -18.28 8.32 -16.63
C ASN A 473 -17.66 9.03 -15.41
N ASP A 474 -17.67 10.37 -15.42
CA ASP A 474 -17.09 11.24 -14.38
C ASP A 474 -15.57 11.10 -14.15
N MET A 475 -14.89 10.37 -15.02
CA MET A 475 -13.43 10.20 -14.97
C MET A 475 -12.75 10.90 -16.14
N ILE A 476 -11.72 11.67 -15.84
CA ILE A 476 -10.88 12.33 -16.82
C ILE A 476 -9.66 11.47 -17.15
N SER A 477 -9.32 11.43 -18.42
CA SER A 477 -8.10 10.77 -18.89
C SER A 477 -7.50 11.48 -20.09
N TYR A 478 -6.19 11.42 -20.22
CA TYR A 478 -5.53 11.78 -21.46
C TYR A 478 -5.55 10.62 -22.44
N VAL A 479 -5.81 10.92 -23.71
CA VAL A 479 -5.81 9.95 -24.81
C VAL A 479 -4.90 10.47 -25.90
N ALA A 480 -3.87 9.73 -26.25
CA ALA A 480 -2.99 10.00 -27.36
C ALA A 480 -3.64 9.51 -28.66
N VAL A 481 -3.73 10.38 -29.66
CA VAL A 481 -4.31 10.10 -30.99
C VAL A 481 -3.25 10.40 -32.04
N HIS A 482 -2.99 9.44 -32.92
CA HIS A 482 -2.16 9.63 -34.12
C HIS A 482 -3.01 10.15 -35.27
N PRO A 483 -2.87 11.43 -35.66
CA PRO A 483 -3.73 12.00 -36.68
C PRO A 483 -3.63 11.26 -38.01
N ALA A 484 -4.73 11.22 -38.76
CA ALA A 484 -4.67 10.70 -40.10
C ALA A 484 -3.86 11.66 -41.00
N ASN A 485 -2.98 11.13 -41.82
CA ASN A 485 -2.33 11.89 -42.89
C ASN A 485 -3.39 12.24 -43.95
N VAL A 486 -4.07 13.35 -43.77
CA VAL A 486 -4.96 13.89 -44.82
C VAL A 486 -4.06 14.65 -45.79
N LYS A 487 -3.77 14.03 -46.96
CA LYS A 487 -3.17 14.69 -48.10
C LYS A 487 -4.19 15.61 -48.77
#